data_a731b9a436bd1e6794b544c74d06713a
#
_entry.id   a731b9a436bd1e6794b544c74d06713a
#
_cell.length_a   1.000
_cell.length_b   1.000
_cell.length_c   1.000
_cell.angle_alpha   90.00
_cell.angle_beta   90.00
_cell.angle_gamma   90.00
#
_symmetry.space_group_name_H-M   'P 1'
#
loop_
_entity.id
_entity.type
_entity.pdbx_description
1 polymer ?
#
loop_
_entity_poly.entity_id
_entity_poly.type
_entity_poly.pdbx_seq_one_letter_code
_entity_poly.pdbx_strand_id
1 'polypeptide(L)'
;EDPGYRSILPKIRTYLPQGSMIGVVLYRAEPVIIVQSHETGIMQHDPFSWDICGTAITRMDALNANSRFFRLTMENWLAGFDMDDRVRLVNMLYDLLTSGDVEVMDDVLQPKSLINYVARLRGSELIRKYLASDLNSLLKAARRARLQMMKGQ
;
A
#
# COMPACT_ATOMS: atom_id res chain seq x y z
N GLU A 1 -3.81 -0.59 -21.08
CA GLU A 1 -2.58 -1.36 -20.74
C GLU A 1 -1.62 -1.34 -21.94
N ASP A 2 -0.34 -1.10 -21.65
CA ASP A 2 0.73 -1.11 -22.65
C ASP A 2 0.86 -2.50 -23.27
N PRO A 3 0.86 -2.62 -24.64
CA PRO A 3 1.06 -3.90 -25.33
C PRO A 3 2.39 -4.58 -24.97
N GLY A 4 3.44 -3.81 -24.72
CA GLY A 4 4.74 -4.32 -24.27
C GLY A 4 4.63 -5.01 -22.91
N TYR A 5 3.93 -4.42 -21.95
CA TYR A 5 3.68 -5.02 -20.64
C TYR A 5 2.92 -6.35 -20.77
N ARG A 6 1.87 -6.40 -21.59
CA ARG A 6 1.11 -7.65 -21.81
C ARG A 6 1.99 -8.79 -22.33
N SER A 7 2.96 -8.47 -23.20
CA SER A 7 3.85 -9.50 -23.79
C SER A 7 4.78 -10.15 -22.76
N ILE A 8 5.11 -9.45 -21.68
CA ILE A 8 6.01 -9.94 -20.63
C ILE A 8 5.29 -10.51 -19.40
N LEU A 9 3.97 -10.27 -19.27
CA LEU A 9 3.17 -10.78 -18.13
C LEU A 9 3.41 -12.25 -17.79
N PRO A 10 3.47 -13.19 -18.74
CA PRO A 10 3.71 -14.60 -18.45
C PRO A 10 5.07 -14.90 -17.81
N LYS A 11 6.03 -13.97 -17.96
CA LYS A 11 7.38 -14.08 -17.42
C LYS A 11 7.52 -13.44 -16.03
N ILE A 12 6.54 -12.62 -15.60
CA ILE A 12 6.56 -11.94 -14.30
C ILE A 12 6.07 -12.89 -13.21
N ARG A 13 6.75 -12.88 -12.09
CA ARG A 13 6.34 -13.54 -10.85
C ARG A 13 6.42 -12.52 -9.72
N THR A 14 5.28 -12.16 -9.17
CA THR A 14 5.20 -11.20 -8.07
C THR A 14 4.97 -11.94 -6.77
N TYR A 15 5.88 -11.74 -5.82
CA TYR A 15 5.78 -12.27 -4.47
C TYR A 15 5.33 -11.15 -3.53
N LEU A 16 4.38 -11.47 -2.65
CA LEU A 16 3.80 -10.50 -1.73
C LEU A 16 3.68 -11.10 -0.34
N PRO A 17 4.32 -10.51 0.68
CA PRO A 17 4.15 -10.97 2.06
C PRO A 17 2.69 -10.90 2.51
N GLN A 18 2.26 -11.88 3.33
CA GLN A 18 0.86 -12.01 3.76
C GLN A 18 0.31 -10.76 4.48
N GLY A 19 1.18 -9.96 5.09
CA GLY A 19 0.83 -8.74 5.84
C GLY A 19 1.06 -7.45 5.07
N SER A 20 1.38 -7.51 3.76
CA SER A 20 1.74 -6.33 2.98
C SER A 20 0.59 -5.33 2.90
N MET A 21 0.87 -4.08 3.21
CA MET A 21 -0.02 -2.94 2.97
C MET A 21 0.35 -2.22 1.66
N ILE A 22 1.65 -1.94 1.46
CA ILE A 22 2.13 -1.20 0.28
C ILE A 22 1.87 -2.00 -1.00
N GLY A 23 2.18 -3.30 -0.97
CA GLY A 23 2.05 -4.16 -2.14
C GLY A 23 0.61 -4.39 -2.61
N VAL A 24 -0.42 -4.05 -1.83
CA VAL A 24 -1.83 -4.24 -2.21
C VAL A 24 -2.49 -3.01 -2.80
N VAL A 25 -1.83 -1.86 -2.78
CA VAL A 25 -2.38 -0.59 -3.29
C VAL A 25 -2.23 -0.45 -4.80
N LEU A 26 -1.17 -1.02 -5.36
CA LEU A 26 -0.85 -0.88 -6.77
C LEU A 26 -1.63 -1.92 -7.60
N TYR A 27 -2.25 -1.44 -8.69
CA TYR A 27 -2.83 -2.33 -9.69
C TYR A 27 -1.73 -3.16 -10.35
N ARG A 28 -2.03 -4.43 -10.55
CA ARG A 28 -1.17 -5.36 -11.29
C ARG A 28 -2.01 -6.40 -12.01
N ALA A 29 -1.59 -6.77 -13.20
CA ALA A 29 -2.28 -7.75 -14.02
C ALA A 29 -1.71 -9.17 -13.85
N GLU A 30 -0.46 -9.29 -13.36
CA GLU A 30 0.20 -10.57 -13.12
C GLU A 30 -0.31 -11.28 -11.88
N PRO A 31 -0.27 -12.62 -11.84
CA PRO A 31 -0.59 -13.40 -10.66
C PRO A 31 0.34 -13.09 -9.49
N VAL A 32 -0.22 -12.95 -8.31
CA VAL A 32 0.53 -12.73 -7.07
C VAL A 32 0.66 -14.03 -6.30
N ILE A 33 1.88 -14.33 -5.86
CA ILE A 33 2.19 -15.43 -4.96
C ILE A 33 2.32 -14.85 -3.55
N ILE A 34 1.39 -15.19 -2.66
CA ILE A 34 1.44 -14.72 -1.28
C ILE A 34 2.42 -15.61 -0.52
N VAL A 35 3.36 -14.99 0.19
CA VAL A 35 4.40 -15.67 0.95
C VAL A 35 4.28 -15.38 2.44
N GLN A 36 4.68 -16.36 3.23
CA GLN A 36 4.79 -16.20 4.67
C GLN A 36 6.09 -15.50 5.02
N SER A 37 6.00 -14.49 5.90
CA SER A 37 7.16 -13.85 6.51
C SER A 37 7.02 -13.92 8.03
N HIS A 38 8.12 -14.14 8.75
CA HIS A 38 8.15 -14.04 10.21
C HIS A 38 8.26 -12.60 10.71
N GLU A 39 8.55 -11.65 9.80
CA GLU A 39 8.57 -10.22 10.08
C GLU A 39 7.24 -9.53 9.77
N THR A 40 7.08 -8.31 10.26
CA THR A 40 5.88 -7.47 10.07
C THR A 40 6.27 -6.07 9.56
N GLY A 41 5.26 -5.27 9.18
CA GLY A 41 5.49 -3.92 8.68
C GLY A 41 6.33 -3.91 7.41
N ILE A 42 7.32 -3.02 7.34
CA ILE A 42 8.19 -2.91 6.16
C ILE A 42 9.17 -4.07 6.07
N MET A 43 9.63 -4.59 7.21
CA MET A 43 10.64 -5.64 7.27
C MET A 43 10.19 -6.96 6.64
N GLN A 44 8.87 -7.22 6.57
CA GLN A 44 8.34 -8.38 5.86
C GLN A 44 8.64 -8.36 4.34
N HIS A 45 9.04 -7.21 3.78
CA HIS A 45 9.43 -7.08 2.37
C HIS A 45 10.88 -7.46 2.10
N ASP A 46 11.67 -7.67 3.15
CA ASP A 46 12.99 -8.29 3.02
C ASP A 46 12.82 -9.79 2.69
N PRO A 47 13.31 -10.28 1.54
CA PRO A 47 13.20 -11.69 1.18
C PRO A 47 13.87 -12.64 2.20
N PHE A 48 14.83 -12.16 2.97
CA PHE A 48 15.49 -12.96 4.02
C PHE A 48 14.58 -13.20 5.24
N SER A 49 13.49 -12.45 5.37
CA SER A 49 12.46 -12.67 6.38
C SER A 49 11.41 -13.70 5.97
N TRP A 50 11.46 -14.23 4.75
CA TRP A 50 10.46 -15.16 4.25
C TRP A 50 10.72 -16.58 4.71
N ASP A 51 9.66 -17.28 5.11
CA ASP A 51 9.77 -18.65 5.58
C ASP A 51 10.06 -19.61 4.43
N ILE A 52 10.99 -20.52 4.67
CA ILE A 52 11.40 -21.54 3.72
C ILE A 52 11.05 -22.92 4.28
N CYS A 53 10.36 -23.72 3.50
CA CYS A 53 10.08 -25.12 3.78
C CYS A 53 10.83 -26.00 2.78
N GLY A 54 11.87 -26.69 3.24
CA GLY A 54 12.76 -27.44 2.38
C GLY A 54 13.53 -26.53 1.43
N THR A 55 13.27 -26.60 0.12
CA THR A 55 13.91 -25.78 -0.91
C THR A 55 12.96 -24.73 -1.50
N ALA A 56 11.77 -24.54 -0.92
CA ALA A 56 10.75 -23.66 -1.45
C ALA A 56 10.29 -22.62 -0.42
N ILE A 57 9.92 -21.43 -0.92
CA ILE A 57 9.32 -20.40 -0.10
C ILE A 57 7.92 -20.86 0.33
N THR A 58 7.59 -20.69 1.60
CA THR A 58 6.27 -21.02 2.15
C THR A 58 5.21 -20.09 1.56
N ARG A 59 4.22 -20.68 0.90
CA ARG A 59 3.11 -19.95 0.26
C ARG A 59 1.89 -19.95 1.17
N MET A 60 1.15 -18.85 1.09
CA MET A 60 -0.11 -18.65 1.80
C MET A 60 -1.25 -18.56 0.79
N ASP A 61 -2.43 -19.06 1.16
CA ASP A 61 -3.62 -19.01 0.30
C ASP A 61 -4.22 -17.61 0.20
N ALA A 62 -4.00 -16.78 1.21
CA ALA A 62 -4.57 -15.43 1.26
C ALA A 62 -3.71 -14.44 2.08
N LEU A 63 -3.89 -13.17 1.79
CA LEU A 63 -3.44 -12.08 2.64
C LEU A 63 -4.09 -12.15 4.03
N ASN A 64 -3.39 -11.68 5.05
CA ASN A 64 -3.99 -11.58 6.39
C ASN A 64 -5.16 -10.58 6.43
N ALA A 65 -5.95 -10.62 7.50
CA ALA A 65 -7.14 -9.80 7.65
C ALA A 65 -6.84 -8.29 7.56
N ASN A 66 -5.72 -7.83 8.12
CA ASN A 66 -5.33 -6.42 8.10
C ASN A 66 -4.99 -5.95 6.67
N SER A 67 -4.23 -6.73 5.92
CA SER A 67 -3.91 -6.41 4.51
C SER A 67 -5.15 -6.41 3.63
N ARG A 68 -6.05 -7.38 3.81
CA ARG A 68 -7.33 -7.41 3.10
C ARG A 68 -8.19 -6.20 3.42
N PHE A 69 -8.29 -5.84 4.69
CA PHE A 69 -9.02 -4.64 5.13
C PHE A 69 -8.42 -3.38 4.53
N PHE A 70 -7.09 -3.23 4.58
CA PHE A 70 -6.39 -2.09 4.01
C PHE A 70 -6.60 -1.99 2.50
N ARG A 71 -6.44 -3.10 1.76
CA ARG A 71 -6.70 -3.17 0.32
C ARG A 71 -8.10 -2.68 -0.03
N LEU A 72 -9.13 -3.28 0.59
CA LEU A 72 -10.52 -2.91 0.34
C LEU A 72 -10.82 -1.45 0.71
N THR A 73 -10.19 -0.94 1.77
CA THR A 73 -10.33 0.47 2.15
C THR A 73 -9.75 1.38 1.08
N MET A 74 -8.55 1.09 0.59
CA MET A 74 -7.89 1.88 -0.46
C MET A 74 -8.62 1.78 -1.79
N GLU A 75 -9.07 0.60 -2.19
CA GLU A 75 -9.89 0.41 -3.40
C GLU A 75 -11.18 1.25 -3.34
N ASN A 76 -11.91 1.17 -2.22
CA ASN A 76 -13.15 1.95 -2.02
C ASN A 76 -12.89 3.46 -1.97
N TRP A 77 -11.74 3.88 -1.44
CA TRP A 77 -11.37 5.28 -1.35
C TRP A 77 -10.98 5.84 -2.71
N LEU A 78 -10.06 5.17 -3.39
CA LEU A 78 -9.57 5.57 -4.71
C LEU A 78 -10.65 5.51 -5.80
N ALA A 79 -11.66 4.66 -5.64
CA ALA A 79 -12.81 4.63 -6.56
C ALA A 79 -13.63 5.93 -6.55
N GLY A 80 -13.48 6.77 -5.52
CA GLY A 80 -14.12 8.09 -5.42
C GLY A 80 -13.35 9.21 -6.12
N PHE A 81 -12.12 8.94 -6.63
CA PHE A 81 -11.28 9.93 -7.29
C PHE A 81 -11.28 9.72 -8.80
N ASP A 82 -11.34 10.79 -9.55
CA ASP A 82 -11.03 10.77 -10.97
C ASP A 82 -9.51 10.61 -11.21
N MET A 83 -9.10 10.54 -12.47
CA MET A 83 -7.69 10.33 -12.80
C MET A 83 -6.82 11.52 -12.39
N ASP A 84 -7.32 12.73 -12.56
CA ASP A 84 -6.58 13.96 -12.23
C ASP A 84 -6.36 14.08 -10.73
N ASP A 85 -7.37 13.73 -9.93
CA ASP A 85 -7.27 13.70 -8.47
C ASP A 85 -6.28 12.65 -7.98
N ARG A 86 -6.23 11.47 -8.64
CA ARG A 86 -5.23 10.42 -8.33
C ARG A 86 -3.81 10.90 -8.63
N VAL A 87 -3.61 11.55 -9.78
CA VAL A 87 -2.30 12.11 -10.15
C VAL A 87 -1.88 13.18 -9.15
N ARG A 88 -2.78 14.07 -8.75
CA ARG A 88 -2.51 15.09 -7.72
C ARG A 88 -2.14 14.46 -6.38
N LEU A 89 -2.86 13.42 -5.96
CA LEU A 89 -2.57 12.70 -4.71
C LEU A 89 -1.18 12.07 -4.74
N VAL A 90 -0.82 11.40 -5.84
CA VAL A 90 0.50 10.78 -6.00
C VAL A 90 1.60 11.84 -5.99
N ASN A 91 1.44 12.93 -6.74
CA ASN A 91 2.42 14.02 -6.76
C ASN A 91 2.57 14.66 -5.38
N MET A 92 1.46 14.92 -4.68
CA MET A 92 1.50 15.47 -3.32
C MET A 92 2.23 14.53 -2.34
N LEU A 93 2.01 13.23 -2.43
CA LEU A 93 2.72 12.24 -1.62
C LEU A 93 4.21 12.19 -1.98
N TYR A 94 4.53 12.26 -3.27
CA TYR A 94 5.91 12.32 -3.74
C TYR A 94 6.62 13.58 -3.22
N ASP A 95 6.03 14.76 -3.40
CA ASP A 95 6.58 16.02 -2.92
C ASP A 95 6.77 16.01 -1.40
N LEU A 96 5.82 15.41 -0.67
CA LEU A 96 5.93 15.27 0.77
C LEU A 96 7.12 14.38 1.17
N LEU A 97 7.28 13.24 0.51
CA LEU A 97 8.36 12.29 0.78
C LEU A 97 9.74 12.86 0.40
N THR A 98 9.80 13.65 -0.68
CA THR A 98 11.06 14.24 -1.18
C THR A 98 11.39 15.61 -0.59
N SER A 99 10.46 16.24 0.12
CA SER A 99 10.65 17.59 0.71
C SER A 99 11.53 17.63 1.96
N GLY A 100 12.10 16.51 2.39
CA GLY A 100 13.02 16.40 3.52
C GLY A 100 14.45 16.08 3.06
N ASP A 101 15.41 16.19 3.96
CA ASP A 101 16.79 15.70 3.79
C ASP A 101 16.81 14.16 3.81
N VAL A 102 16.05 13.53 2.90
CA VAL A 102 15.91 12.09 2.81
C VAL A 102 16.77 11.61 1.65
N GLU A 103 17.94 11.07 1.97
CA GLU A 103 18.84 10.50 0.96
C GLU A 103 18.51 9.05 0.60
N VAL A 104 17.85 8.30 1.51
CA VAL A 104 17.48 6.90 1.32
C VAL A 104 16.12 6.57 1.90
N MET A 105 15.48 5.54 1.34
CA MET A 105 14.14 5.07 1.76
C MET A 105 14.09 4.67 3.26
N ASP A 106 15.19 4.21 3.82
CA ASP A 106 15.30 3.87 5.25
C ASP A 106 15.10 5.08 6.16
N ASP A 107 15.49 6.28 5.71
CA ASP A 107 15.29 7.51 6.48
C ASP A 107 13.81 7.90 6.57
N VAL A 108 13.02 7.58 5.53
CA VAL A 108 11.56 7.81 5.52
C VAL A 108 10.86 7.01 6.61
N LEU A 109 11.37 5.82 6.90
CA LEU A 109 10.74 4.85 7.80
C LEU A 109 11.16 5.01 9.26
N GLN A 110 12.10 5.91 9.54
CA GLN A 110 12.50 6.20 10.91
C GLN A 110 11.39 6.94 11.67
N PRO A 111 11.16 6.62 12.96
CA PRO A 111 10.13 7.27 13.78
C PRO A 111 10.25 8.80 13.82
N LYS A 112 11.48 9.32 13.81
CA LYS A 112 11.75 10.77 13.76
C LYS A 112 11.27 11.41 12.48
N SER A 113 11.49 10.76 11.34
CA SER A 113 11.03 11.22 10.02
C SER A 113 9.51 11.21 9.94
N LEU A 114 8.86 10.14 10.42
CA LEU A 114 7.40 10.04 10.49
C LEU A 114 6.77 11.16 11.33
N ILE A 115 7.38 11.52 12.48
CA ILE A 115 6.92 12.63 13.31
C ILE A 115 7.04 13.96 12.55
N ASN A 116 8.14 14.19 11.87
CA ASN A 116 8.37 15.38 11.06
C ASN A 116 7.40 15.46 9.87
N TYR A 117 7.12 14.34 9.20
CA TYR A 117 6.11 14.26 8.13
C TYR A 117 4.72 14.59 8.66
N VAL A 118 4.31 14.01 9.78
CA VAL A 118 3.02 14.31 10.41
C VAL A 118 2.92 15.78 10.84
N ALA A 119 4.01 16.37 11.35
CA ALA A 119 4.05 17.78 11.72
C ALA A 119 3.93 18.68 10.49
N ARG A 120 4.65 18.38 9.40
CA ARG A 120 4.55 19.11 8.11
C ARG A 120 3.15 18.96 7.49
N LEU A 121 2.56 17.77 7.55
CA LEU A 121 1.19 17.50 7.13
C LEU A 121 0.20 18.42 7.87
N ARG A 122 0.35 18.59 9.16
CA ARG A 122 -0.51 19.47 9.97
C ARG A 122 -0.34 20.96 9.65
N GLY A 123 0.85 21.37 9.19
CA GLY A 123 1.18 22.76 8.83
C GLY A 123 0.79 23.17 7.41
N SER A 124 0.52 22.22 6.53
CA SER A 124 0.18 22.50 5.13
C SER A 124 -1.30 22.84 4.96
N GLU A 125 -1.59 24.05 4.47
CA GLU A 125 -2.95 24.53 4.21
C GLU A 125 -3.64 23.69 3.12
N LEU A 126 -2.89 23.21 2.13
CA LEU A 126 -3.34 22.29 1.09
C LEU A 126 -3.83 20.97 1.69
N ILE A 127 -3.05 20.40 2.61
CA ILE A 127 -3.39 19.15 3.27
C ILE A 127 -4.57 19.34 4.21
N ARG A 128 -4.66 20.47 4.91
CA ARG A 128 -5.81 20.78 5.76
C ARG A 128 -7.12 20.85 4.96
N LYS A 129 -7.07 21.43 3.75
CA LYS A 129 -8.21 21.54 2.85
C LYS A 129 -8.63 20.20 2.25
N TYR A 130 -7.68 19.39 1.83
CA TYR A 130 -7.92 18.06 1.24
C TYR A 130 -8.19 16.99 2.31
N LEU A 131 -7.44 16.93 3.40
CA LEU A 131 -7.66 15.94 4.47
C LEU A 131 -8.99 16.09 5.19
N ALA A 132 -9.56 17.29 5.31
CA ALA A 132 -10.84 17.43 5.99
C ALA A 132 -12.01 16.82 5.19
N SER A 133 -12.04 16.98 3.87
CA SER A 133 -13.02 16.31 3.00
C SER A 133 -12.67 14.83 2.79
N ASP A 134 -11.38 14.52 2.65
CA ASP A 134 -10.90 13.19 2.31
C ASP A 134 -10.84 12.25 3.51
N LEU A 135 -10.66 12.76 4.74
CA LEU A 135 -10.77 11.94 5.94
C LEU A 135 -12.17 11.34 6.10
N ASN A 136 -13.22 12.11 5.80
CA ASN A 136 -14.59 11.60 5.83
C ASN A 136 -14.82 10.56 4.71
N SER A 137 -14.25 10.77 3.53
CA SER A 137 -14.32 9.80 2.43
C SER A 137 -13.56 8.52 2.76
N LEU A 138 -12.37 8.62 3.36
CA LEU A 138 -11.58 7.48 3.83
C LEU A 138 -12.31 6.70 4.93
N LEU A 139 -12.93 7.37 5.91
CA LEU A 139 -13.73 6.72 6.93
C LEU A 139 -14.94 5.99 6.35
N LYS A 140 -15.61 6.58 5.35
CA LYS A 140 -16.69 5.90 4.61
C LYS A 140 -16.17 4.67 3.85
N ALA A 141 -15.01 4.78 3.22
CA ALA A 141 -14.36 3.66 2.52
C ALA A 141 -13.99 2.52 3.48
N ALA A 142 -13.42 2.84 4.65
CA ALA A 142 -13.12 1.87 5.68
C ALA A 142 -14.36 1.15 6.24
N ARG A 143 -15.46 1.88 6.43
CA ARG A 143 -16.75 1.27 6.83
C ARG A 143 -17.28 0.32 5.77
N ARG A 144 -17.19 0.68 4.48
CA ARG A 144 -17.57 -0.21 3.35
C ARG A 144 -16.70 -1.46 3.32
N ALA A 145 -15.38 -1.30 3.46
CA ALA A 145 -14.43 -2.42 3.50
C ALA A 145 -14.78 -3.41 4.64
N ARG A 146 -15.08 -2.89 5.83
CA ARG A 146 -15.50 -3.73 6.96
C ARG A 146 -16.76 -4.54 6.66
N LEU A 147 -17.77 -3.89 6.07
CA LEU A 147 -19.02 -4.57 5.67
C LEU A 147 -18.79 -5.63 4.59
N GLN A 148 -17.91 -5.38 3.63
CA GLN A 148 -17.52 -6.37 2.61
C GLN A 148 -16.84 -7.60 3.21
N MET A 149 -15.94 -7.39 4.19
CA MET A 149 -15.28 -8.50 4.88
C MET A 149 -16.25 -9.35 5.70
N MET A 150 -17.28 -8.74 6.30
CA MET A 150 -18.32 -9.46 7.07
C MET A 150 -19.25 -10.28 6.18
N LYS A 151 -19.45 -9.88 4.92
CA LYS A 151 -20.31 -10.61 3.97
C LYS A 151 -19.59 -11.74 3.22
N GLY A 152 -18.28 -11.72 3.21
CA GLY A 152 -17.44 -12.70 2.53
C GLY A 152 -16.93 -13.83 3.45
N GLN A 153 -17.42 -13.88 4.71
CA GLN A 153 -17.28 -14.98 5.63
C GLN A 153 -18.55 -15.83 5.58
#